data_42d7864cf82f423e8e7979e4e4b15a56
#
_entry.id   42d7864cf82f423e8e7979e4e4b15a56
#
_cell.length_a   1.000
_cell.length_b   1.000
_cell.length_c   1.000
_cell.angle_alpha   90.00
_cell.angle_beta   90.00
_cell.angle_gamma   90.00
#
_symmetry.space_group_name_H-M   'P 1'
#
loop_
_entity.id
_entity.type
_entity.pdbx_description
1 polymer ?
#
loop_
_entity_poly.entity_id
_entity_poly.type
_entity_poly.pdbx_seq_one_letter_code
_entity_poly.pdbx_strand_id
1 'polypeptide(L)'
;MEKSATKLPDGRIVQWTISLAYATRRADSIEAAKEILLNAEPKFPKEAIIKYNLACYCCQLGENEKGKNYLKKAFEIDSTWRLQALDDEDLRPLWDSL
;
A
#
# COMPACT_ATOMS: atom_id res chain seq x y z
N MET A 1 -10.17 21.08 -22.34
CA MET A 1 -10.29 20.64 -21.85
C MET A 1 -9.79 20.51 -20.78
N GLU A 2 -9.84 20.98 -20.23
CA GLU A 2 -9.38 20.89 -19.19
C GLU A 2 -9.38 19.71 -18.58
N LYS A 3 -10.04 18.97 -18.95
CA LYS A 3 -10.08 17.72 -18.46
C LYS A 3 -8.81 17.05 -18.59
N SER A 4 -8.19 17.07 -19.68
CA SER A 4 -6.91 16.41 -19.83
C SER A 4 -5.84 17.09 -19.00
N ALA A 5 -5.95 18.37 -18.81
CA ALA A 5 -4.98 19.08 -18.01
C ALA A 5 -5.09 18.72 -16.55
N THR A 6 -6.30 18.43 -16.09
CA THR A 6 -6.50 18.10 -14.69
C THR A 6 -6.37 16.62 -14.43
N LYS A 7 -6.28 15.81 -15.50
CA LYS A 7 -6.22 14.41 -15.32
C LYS A 7 -4.81 13.93 -15.32
N LEU A 8 -4.28 13.72 -14.17
CA LEU A 8 -2.95 13.13 -14.05
C LEU A 8 -3.05 11.65 -14.37
N PRO A 9 -1.99 11.05 -14.92
CA PRO A 9 -1.96 9.60 -15.07
C PRO A 9 -2.16 8.95 -13.72
N ASP A 10 -2.94 7.88 -13.69
CA ASP A 10 -3.25 7.17 -12.44
C ASP A 10 -1.99 6.79 -11.69
N GLY A 11 -0.95 6.36 -12.40
CA GLY A 11 0.29 5.99 -11.75
C GLY A 11 0.94 7.13 -11.00
N ARG A 12 0.79 8.35 -11.50
CA ARG A 12 1.35 9.53 -10.86
C ARG A 12 0.61 9.87 -9.59
N ILE A 13 -0.72 9.78 -9.62
CA ILE A 13 -1.56 10.03 -8.45
C ILE A 13 -1.28 8.99 -7.38
N VAL A 14 -1.18 7.73 -7.79
CA VAL A 14 -0.89 6.63 -6.88
C VAL A 14 0.48 6.83 -6.24
N GLN A 15 1.49 7.17 -7.04
CA GLN A 15 2.84 7.37 -6.51
C GLN A 15 2.88 8.51 -5.51
N TRP A 16 2.17 9.59 -5.80
CA TRP A 16 2.09 10.73 -4.89
C TRP A 16 1.41 10.33 -3.58
N THR A 17 0.35 9.52 -3.68
CA THR A 17 -0.38 9.05 -2.49
C THR A 17 0.51 8.18 -1.62
N ILE A 18 1.28 7.29 -2.23
CA ILE A 18 2.21 6.44 -1.50
C ILE A 18 3.28 7.29 -0.80
N SER A 19 3.80 8.28 -1.50
CA SER A 19 4.82 9.17 -0.93
C SER A 19 4.25 9.98 0.24
N LEU A 20 3.03 10.46 0.11
CA LEU A 20 2.37 11.20 1.16
C LEU A 20 2.16 10.32 2.40
N ALA A 21 1.71 9.10 2.19
CA ALA A 21 1.51 8.16 3.29
C ALA A 21 2.83 7.87 4.00
N TYR A 22 3.90 7.66 3.24
CA TYR A 22 5.20 7.38 3.82
C TYR A 22 5.71 8.57 4.65
N ALA A 23 5.55 9.78 4.13
CA ALA A 23 5.94 10.98 4.85
C ALA A 23 5.11 11.14 6.13
N THR A 24 3.83 10.83 6.06
CA THR A 24 2.93 10.89 7.22
C THR A 24 3.33 9.87 8.27
N ARG A 25 3.74 8.68 7.84
CA ARG A 25 4.21 7.64 8.74
C ARG A 25 5.41 8.14 9.55
N ARG A 26 6.30 8.86 8.90
CA ARG A 26 7.52 9.36 9.54
C ARG A 26 7.27 10.58 10.43
N ALA A 27 6.36 11.45 10.02
CA ALA A 27 6.13 12.72 10.71
C ALA A 27 5.04 12.63 11.77
N ASP A 28 4.12 11.69 11.63
CA ASP A 28 2.97 11.57 12.51
C ASP A 28 2.87 10.16 13.08
N SER A 29 2.18 9.26 12.33
CA SER A 29 1.98 7.91 12.82
C SER A 29 1.69 6.96 11.67
N ILE A 30 1.84 5.67 11.95
CA ILE A 30 1.49 4.63 10.98
C ILE A 30 -0.01 4.59 10.81
N GLU A 31 -0.78 4.85 11.86
CA GLU A 31 -2.24 4.91 11.78
C GLU A 31 -2.69 5.98 10.80
N ALA A 32 -2.10 7.17 10.89
CA ALA A 32 -2.45 8.26 9.98
C ALA A 32 -2.09 7.92 8.54
N ALA A 33 -0.94 7.28 8.34
CA ALA A 33 -0.52 6.84 7.00
C ALA A 33 -1.47 5.79 6.46
N LYS A 34 -1.89 4.85 7.29
CA LYS A 34 -2.82 3.82 6.89
C LYS A 34 -4.15 4.42 6.43
N GLU A 35 -4.62 5.44 7.13
CA GLU A 35 -5.87 6.12 6.75
C GLU A 35 -5.79 6.71 5.35
N ILE A 36 -4.67 7.30 5.01
CA ILE A 36 -4.47 7.85 3.67
C ILE A 36 -4.64 6.77 2.62
N LEU A 37 -4.06 5.60 2.84
CA LEU A 37 -4.14 4.50 1.89
C LEU A 37 -5.52 3.85 1.89
N LEU A 38 -6.19 3.80 3.04
CA LEU A 38 -7.56 3.26 3.10
C LEU A 38 -8.51 4.12 2.28
N ASN A 39 -8.31 5.43 2.29
CA ASN A 39 -9.14 6.34 1.51
C ASN A 39 -8.83 6.23 0.01
N ALA A 40 -7.62 5.87 -0.35
CA ALA A 40 -7.23 5.75 -1.74
C ALA A 40 -7.59 4.40 -2.36
N GLU A 41 -7.62 3.36 -1.54
CA GLU A 41 -7.79 2.00 -2.03
C GLU A 41 -9.03 1.79 -2.90
N PRO A 42 -10.22 2.27 -2.53
CA PRO A 42 -11.39 2.08 -3.39
C PRO A 42 -11.34 2.88 -4.68
N LYS A 43 -10.49 3.92 -4.73
CA LYS A 43 -10.35 4.71 -5.95
C LYS A 43 -9.40 4.04 -6.93
N PHE A 44 -8.50 3.22 -6.45
CA PHE A 44 -7.50 2.54 -7.28
C PHE A 44 -7.46 1.05 -6.94
N PRO A 45 -8.57 0.34 -7.17
CA PRO A 45 -8.68 -1.04 -6.71
C PRO A 45 -7.73 -2.03 -7.39
N LYS A 46 -7.17 -1.64 -8.53
CA LYS A 46 -6.26 -2.51 -9.26
C LYS A 46 -4.79 -2.16 -9.08
N GLU A 47 -4.50 -1.24 -8.17
CA GLU A 47 -3.11 -0.86 -7.91
C GLU A 47 -2.54 -1.70 -6.77
N ALA A 48 -1.71 -2.64 -7.14
CA ALA A 48 -1.12 -3.57 -6.17
C ALA A 48 -0.32 -2.84 -5.09
N ILE A 49 0.35 -1.75 -5.46
CA ILE A 49 1.21 -1.04 -4.52
C ILE A 49 0.45 -0.46 -3.32
N ILE A 50 -0.80 -0.06 -3.52
CA ILE A 50 -1.60 0.46 -2.41
C ILE A 50 -1.91 -0.66 -1.43
N LYS A 51 -2.31 -1.82 -1.94
CA LYS A 51 -2.60 -2.98 -1.10
C LYS A 51 -1.34 -3.49 -0.42
N TYR A 52 -0.22 -3.44 -1.12
CA TYR A 52 1.06 -3.88 -0.57
C TYR A 52 1.46 -2.99 0.62
N ASN A 53 1.36 -1.67 0.46
CA ASN A 53 1.70 -0.76 1.55
C ASN A 53 0.72 -0.83 2.70
N LEU A 54 -0.56 -1.07 2.42
CA LEU A 54 -1.54 -1.31 3.48
C LEU A 54 -1.15 -2.54 4.29
N ALA A 55 -0.66 -3.59 3.62
CA ALA A 55 -0.19 -4.79 4.31
C ALA A 55 0.96 -4.44 5.26
N CYS A 56 1.90 -3.64 4.80
CA CYS A 56 3.04 -3.23 5.61
C CYS A 56 2.57 -2.48 6.86
N TYR A 57 1.67 -1.54 6.68
CA TYR A 57 1.19 -0.73 7.81
C TYR A 57 0.37 -1.56 8.79
N CYS A 58 -0.44 -2.48 8.28
CA CYS A 58 -1.19 -3.38 9.16
C CYS A 58 -0.24 -4.21 10.01
N CYS A 59 0.82 -4.75 9.41
CA CYS A 59 1.79 -5.55 10.16
C CYS A 59 2.48 -4.73 11.24
N GLN A 60 2.80 -3.48 10.94
CA GLN A 60 3.44 -2.61 11.92
C GLN A 60 2.51 -2.27 13.09
N LEU A 61 1.20 -2.35 12.85
CA LEU A 61 0.21 -2.10 13.88
C LEU A 61 -0.25 -3.38 14.59
N GLY A 62 0.37 -4.51 14.25
CA GLY A 62 0.01 -5.79 14.85
C GLY A 62 -1.22 -6.44 14.24
N GLU A 63 -1.75 -5.87 13.16
CA GLU A 63 -2.93 -6.39 12.48
C GLU A 63 -2.51 -7.39 11.40
N ASN A 64 -1.87 -8.48 11.81
CA ASN A 64 -1.25 -9.41 10.88
C ASN A 64 -2.23 -10.09 9.92
N GLU A 65 -3.42 -10.44 10.39
CA GLU A 65 -4.41 -11.07 9.51
C GLU A 65 -4.88 -10.13 8.40
N LYS A 66 -5.12 -8.87 8.76
CA LYS A 66 -5.50 -7.88 7.76
C LYS A 66 -4.35 -7.65 6.79
N GLY A 67 -3.13 -7.58 7.31
CA GLY A 67 -1.94 -7.43 6.48
C GLY A 67 -1.81 -8.57 5.49
N LYS A 68 -2.03 -9.80 5.96
CA LYS A 68 -1.96 -10.97 5.12
C LYS A 68 -2.99 -10.92 3.99
N ASN A 69 -4.21 -10.49 4.31
CA ASN A 69 -5.27 -10.38 3.31
C ASN A 69 -4.95 -9.34 2.25
N TYR A 70 -4.43 -8.19 2.64
CA TYR A 70 -4.02 -7.17 1.69
C TYR A 70 -2.87 -7.66 0.82
N LEU A 71 -1.91 -8.36 1.42
CA LEU A 71 -0.76 -8.85 0.70
C LEU A 71 -1.17 -9.86 -0.36
N LYS A 72 -2.11 -10.75 0.00
CA LYS A 72 -2.64 -11.72 -0.93
C LYS A 72 -3.26 -11.04 -2.13
N LYS A 73 -4.06 -10.00 -1.89
CA LYS A 73 -4.69 -9.24 -2.98
C LYS A 73 -3.66 -8.55 -3.85
N ALA A 74 -2.60 -8.02 -3.24
CA ALA A 74 -1.53 -7.40 -4.01
C ALA A 74 -0.87 -8.40 -4.94
N PHE A 75 -0.61 -9.62 -4.46
CA PHE A 75 0.00 -10.66 -5.28
C PHE A 75 -0.92 -11.14 -6.39
N GLU A 76 -2.22 -11.13 -6.16
CA GLU A 76 -3.19 -11.49 -7.20
C GLU A 76 -3.19 -10.48 -8.33
N ILE A 77 -2.95 -9.21 -8.01
CA ILE A 77 -2.90 -8.17 -9.03
C ILE A 77 -1.54 -8.21 -9.75
N ASP A 78 -0.46 -8.35 -8.99
CA ASP A 78 0.90 -8.33 -9.53
C ASP A 78 1.79 -9.22 -8.68
N SER A 79 2.04 -10.42 -9.16
CA SER A 79 2.79 -11.42 -8.39
C SER A 79 4.26 -11.06 -8.18
N THR A 80 4.78 -10.08 -8.91
CA THR A 80 6.18 -9.68 -8.72
C THR A 80 6.41 -9.06 -7.36
N TRP A 81 5.36 -8.56 -6.70
CA TRP A 81 5.48 -8.01 -5.36
C TRP A 81 5.87 -9.06 -4.32
N ARG A 82 5.74 -10.34 -4.65
CA ARG A 82 6.09 -11.40 -3.73
C ARG A 82 7.58 -11.37 -3.38
N LEU A 83 8.43 -11.13 -4.38
CA LEU A 83 9.87 -11.05 -4.14
C LEU A 83 10.20 -9.87 -3.25
N GLN A 84 9.53 -8.74 -3.48
CA GLN A 84 9.73 -7.55 -2.68
C GLN A 84 9.32 -7.83 -1.23
N ALA A 85 8.22 -8.57 -1.03
CA ALA A 85 7.71 -8.85 0.30
C ALA A 85 8.67 -9.69 1.13
N LEU A 86 9.37 -10.62 0.50
CA LEU A 86 10.32 -11.49 1.18
C LEU A 86 11.56 -10.74 1.67
N ASP A 87 11.77 -9.54 1.17
CA ASP A 87 12.92 -8.72 1.52
C ASP A 87 12.52 -7.48 2.33
N ASP A 88 11.24 -7.33 2.65
CA ASP A 88 10.71 -6.13 3.29
C ASP A 88 10.54 -6.39 4.80
N GLU A 89 11.32 -5.70 5.60
CA GLU A 89 11.31 -5.86 7.06
C GLU A 89 9.95 -5.56 7.67
N ASP A 90 9.18 -4.65 7.06
CA ASP A 90 7.85 -4.33 7.57
C ASP A 90 6.93 -5.55 7.52
N LEU A 91 7.20 -6.49 6.63
CA LEU A 91 6.38 -7.68 6.46
C LEU A 91 6.98 -8.91 7.14
N ARG A 92 8.02 -8.73 7.92
CA ARG A 92 8.67 -9.85 8.63
C ARG A 92 7.69 -10.75 9.36
N PRO A 93 6.68 -10.22 10.07
CA PRO A 93 5.72 -11.09 10.77
C PRO A 93 4.97 -12.05 9.85
N LEU A 94 4.95 -11.77 8.55
CA LEU A 94 4.22 -12.61 7.59
C LEU A 94 5.13 -13.50 6.75
N TRP A 95 6.46 -13.39 6.92
CA TRP A 95 7.39 -14.14 6.06
C TRP A 95 7.12 -15.63 6.06
N ASP A 96 6.78 -16.20 7.21
CA ASP A 96 6.50 -17.64 7.30
C ASP A 96 5.25 -18.04 6.53
N SER A 97 4.39 -17.09 6.21
CA SER A 97 3.15 -17.35 5.48
C SER A 97 3.33 -17.15 3.98
N LEU A 98 4.46 -16.65 3.56
CA LEU A 98 4.72 -16.39 2.15
C LEU A 98 5.43 -17.56 1.51
#